data_5f4891ac5d46dfb0a075ddf098861630
#
_entry.id   5f4891ac5d46dfb0a075ddf098861630
#
_cell.length_a   1.000
_cell.length_b   1.000
_cell.length_c   1.000
_cell.angle_alpha   90.00
_cell.angle_beta   90.00
_cell.angle_gamma   90.00
#
_symmetry.space_group_name_H-M   'P 1'
#
loop_
_entity.id
_entity.type
_entity.pdbx_description
1 polymer ?
#
loop_
_entity_poly.entity_id
_entity_poly.type
_entity_poly.pdbx_seq_one_letter_code
_entity_poly.pdbx_strand_id
1 'polypeptide(L)'
;MKISCLQQNLSRGLAIVGRAVATRSNLPVLQNVKISTQNDMLVLTGTNLDIAITTKIGAQIEEEGEITIPARLLTDFVNTLPDDRIDIESSAHLMSVSLKCLRFEANINGADPAEFPPIPTAVSYTHLTLPTTPYV
;
A
#
# COMPACT_ATOMS: atom_id res chain seq x y z
N MET A 1 -6.90 -5.08 -10.43
CA MET A 1 -7.33 -4.39 -9.20
C MET A 1 -7.99 -3.08 -9.56
N LYS A 2 -9.14 -2.85 -9.01
CA LYS A 2 -9.86 -1.60 -9.24
C LYS A 2 -10.55 -1.20 -7.95
N ILE A 3 -10.11 -0.08 -7.39
CA ILE A 3 -10.58 0.37 -6.08
C ILE A 3 -10.73 1.89 -6.05
N SER A 4 -11.42 2.38 -5.04
CA SER A 4 -11.43 3.80 -4.73
C SER A 4 -11.34 3.99 -3.22
N CYS A 5 -10.67 5.06 -2.82
CA CYS A 5 -10.49 5.42 -1.41
C CYS A 5 -10.34 6.92 -1.28
N LEU A 6 -10.38 7.41 -0.03
CA LEU A 6 -10.21 8.82 0.24
C LEU A 6 -8.72 9.18 0.33
N GLN A 7 -8.37 10.33 -0.22
CA GLN A 7 -6.99 10.82 -0.22
C GLN A 7 -6.41 10.89 1.19
N GLN A 8 -7.16 11.38 2.17
CA GLN A 8 -6.68 11.48 3.54
C GLN A 8 -6.33 10.12 4.12
N ASN A 9 -7.16 9.12 3.86
CA ASN A 9 -6.94 7.79 4.40
C ASN A 9 -5.70 7.15 3.77
N LEU A 10 -5.55 7.29 2.46
CA LEU A 10 -4.39 6.75 1.75
C LEU A 10 -3.10 7.46 2.18
N SER A 11 -3.12 8.79 2.28
CA SER A 11 -1.96 9.57 2.71
C SER A 11 -1.51 9.16 4.12
N ARG A 12 -2.47 8.98 5.03
CA ARG A 12 -2.17 8.57 6.40
C ARG A 12 -1.60 7.16 6.45
N GLY A 13 -2.20 6.25 5.69
CA GLY A 13 -1.71 4.86 5.61
C GLY A 13 -0.29 4.78 5.05
N LEU A 14 -0.01 5.54 4.01
CA LEU A 14 1.33 5.56 3.41
C LEU A 14 2.36 6.14 4.38
N ALA A 15 2.00 7.14 5.17
CA ALA A 15 2.89 7.69 6.17
C ALA A 15 3.24 6.66 7.25
N ILE A 16 2.27 5.82 7.61
CA ILE A 16 2.48 4.77 8.61
C ILE A 16 3.43 3.69 8.07
N VAL A 17 3.13 3.13 6.90
CA VAL A 17 3.95 2.03 6.36
C VAL A 17 5.29 2.53 5.85
N GLY A 18 5.37 3.79 5.47
CA GLY A 18 6.62 4.38 4.99
C GLY A 18 7.76 4.32 6.00
N ARG A 19 7.43 4.18 7.27
CA ARG A 19 8.43 4.03 8.32
C ARG A 19 9.20 2.72 8.23
N ALA A 20 8.60 1.71 7.61
CA ALA A 20 9.25 0.42 7.44
C ALA A 20 9.88 0.25 6.06
N VAL A 21 9.64 1.18 5.14
CA VAL A 21 10.21 1.08 3.80
C VAL A 21 11.69 1.45 3.84
N ALA A 22 12.52 0.62 3.21
CA ALA A 22 13.96 0.89 3.14
C ALA A 22 14.22 2.11 2.25
N THR A 23 15.00 3.06 2.76
CA THR A 23 15.39 4.22 1.96
C THR A 23 16.60 3.93 1.10
N ARG A 24 17.41 2.95 1.51
CA ARG A 24 18.58 2.48 0.78
C ARG A 24 18.63 0.97 0.91
N SER A 25 18.74 0.29 -0.21
CA SER A 25 18.80 -1.16 -0.18
C SER A 25 19.37 -1.67 -1.48
N ASN A 26 20.04 -2.81 -1.42
CA ASN A 26 20.47 -3.55 -2.61
C ASN A 26 19.29 -4.28 -3.26
N LEU A 27 18.15 -4.33 -2.57
CA LEU A 27 16.93 -4.94 -3.10
C LEU A 27 15.92 -3.82 -3.37
N PRO A 28 15.75 -3.40 -4.63
CA PRO A 28 14.84 -2.30 -4.95
C PRO A 28 13.41 -2.52 -4.48
N VAL A 29 12.97 -3.77 -4.40
CA VAL A 29 11.62 -4.09 -3.97
C VAL A 29 11.35 -3.63 -2.54
N LEU A 30 12.38 -3.47 -1.71
CA LEU A 30 12.22 -2.98 -0.34
C LEU A 30 11.90 -1.50 -0.28
N GLN A 31 12.03 -0.79 -1.40
CA GLN A 31 11.62 0.61 -1.50
C GLN A 31 10.17 0.73 -1.92
N ASN A 32 9.51 -0.39 -2.16
CA ASN A 32 8.12 -0.42 -2.58
C ASN A 32 7.18 -0.63 -1.40
N VAL A 33 5.95 -0.20 -1.59
CA VAL A 33 4.85 -0.57 -0.71
C VAL A 33 3.98 -1.57 -1.46
N LYS A 34 3.55 -2.60 -0.77
CA LYS A 34 2.61 -3.57 -1.33
C LYS A 34 1.19 -3.09 -1.05
N ILE A 35 0.39 -3.03 -2.09
CA ILE A 35 -1.02 -2.68 -1.99
C ILE A 35 -1.82 -3.91 -2.35
N SER A 36 -2.71 -4.33 -1.46
CA SER A 36 -3.56 -5.47 -1.72
C SER A 36 -4.97 -5.21 -1.21
N THR A 37 -5.92 -5.97 -1.74
CA THR A 37 -7.30 -5.85 -1.33
C THR A 37 -7.65 -7.01 -0.40
N GLN A 38 -8.45 -6.72 0.62
CA GLN A 38 -8.91 -7.74 1.55
C GLN A 38 -10.30 -7.35 2.03
N ASN A 39 -11.31 -8.08 1.61
CA ASN A 39 -12.71 -7.74 1.89
C ASN A 39 -12.99 -6.32 1.41
N ASP A 40 -13.44 -5.43 2.27
CA ASP A 40 -13.74 -4.05 1.94
C ASP A 40 -12.62 -3.10 2.34
N MET A 41 -11.40 -3.63 2.48
CA MET A 41 -10.27 -2.86 2.96
C MET A 41 -9.13 -2.89 1.96
N LEU A 42 -8.41 -1.80 1.91
CA LEU A 42 -7.13 -1.73 1.20
C LEU A 42 -6.02 -1.93 2.21
N VAL A 43 -5.16 -2.90 1.95
CA VAL A 43 -4.07 -3.26 2.87
C VAL A 43 -2.75 -2.74 2.31
N LEU A 44 -2.07 -1.92 3.09
CA LEU A 44 -0.77 -1.35 2.75
C LEU A 44 0.29 -2.02 3.60
N THR A 45 1.37 -2.46 2.98
CA THR A 45 2.47 -3.14 3.69
C THR A 45 3.81 -2.59 3.24
N GLY A 46 4.65 -2.25 4.22
CA GLY A 46 6.04 -1.87 3.99
C GLY A 46 6.95 -2.72 4.83
N THR A 47 8.14 -3.04 4.33
CA THR A 47 9.13 -3.81 5.07
C THR A 47 10.54 -3.44 4.66
N ASN A 48 11.47 -3.58 5.62
CA ASN A 48 12.90 -3.47 5.36
C ASN A 48 13.65 -4.74 5.77
N LEU A 49 12.93 -5.85 5.89
CA LEU A 49 13.38 -7.17 6.32
C LEU A 49 13.49 -7.31 7.83
N ASP A 50 13.77 -6.23 8.55
CA ASP A 50 13.85 -6.28 10.02
C ASP A 50 12.48 -6.02 10.65
N ILE A 51 11.70 -5.16 10.03
CA ILE A 51 10.36 -4.83 10.51
C ILE A 51 9.42 -4.79 9.32
N ALA A 52 8.19 -5.16 9.54
CA ALA A 52 7.12 -4.98 8.57
C ALA A 52 5.95 -4.29 9.24
N ILE A 53 5.38 -3.31 8.55
CA ILE A 53 4.21 -2.59 9.03
C ILE A 53 3.09 -2.79 8.03
N THR A 54 1.95 -3.23 8.54
CA THR A 54 0.74 -3.40 7.75
C THR A 54 -0.35 -2.51 8.32
N THR A 55 -1.00 -1.74 7.46
CA THR A 55 -2.17 -0.97 7.89
C THR A 55 -3.30 -1.19 6.89
N LYS A 56 -4.52 -1.05 7.39
CA LYS A 56 -5.71 -1.20 6.58
C LYS A 56 -6.48 0.10 6.55
N ILE A 57 -6.94 0.47 5.36
CA ILE A 57 -7.78 1.65 5.19
C ILE A 57 -9.08 1.25 4.50
N GLY A 58 -10.13 2.00 4.77
CA GLY A 58 -11.42 1.77 4.12
C GLY A 58 -11.33 2.08 2.64
N ALA A 59 -11.94 1.25 1.82
CA ALA A 59 -11.94 1.42 0.38
C ALA A 59 -13.15 0.73 -0.22
N GLN A 60 -13.55 1.18 -1.41
CA GLN A 60 -14.53 0.47 -2.22
C GLN A 60 -13.75 -0.37 -3.22
N ILE A 61 -13.98 -1.68 -3.20
CA ILE A 61 -13.24 -2.61 -4.03
C ILE A 61 -14.16 -3.15 -5.11
N GLU A 62 -13.89 -2.81 -6.36
CA GLU A 62 -14.64 -3.32 -7.49
C GLU A 62 -13.99 -4.58 -8.05
N GLU A 63 -12.66 -4.62 -8.08
CA GLU A 63 -11.90 -5.80 -8.46
C GLU A 63 -10.76 -6.00 -7.48
N GLU A 64 -10.62 -7.20 -7.00
CA GLU A 64 -9.53 -7.55 -6.09
C GLU A 64 -8.22 -7.68 -6.84
N GLY A 65 -7.14 -7.55 -6.10
CA GLY A 65 -5.80 -7.70 -6.65
C GLY A 65 -4.74 -7.19 -5.71
N GLU A 66 -3.51 -7.24 -6.20
CA GLU A 66 -2.38 -6.72 -5.44
C GLU A 66 -1.26 -6.29 -6.39
N ILE A 67 -0.45 -5.34 -5.94
CA ILE A 67 0.70 -4.84 -6.69
C ILE A 67 1.66 -4.19 -5.72
N THR A 68 2.94 -4.14 -6.06
CA THR A 68 3.90 -3.35 -5.30
C THR A 68 4.33 -2.16 -6.15
N ILE A 69 4.43 -1.00 -5.53
CA ILE A 69 4.81 0.23 -6.23
C ILE A 69 5.79 1.04 -5.37
N PRO A 70 6.64 1.86 -6.01
CA PRO A 70 7.59 2.68 -5.25
C PRO A 70 6.85 3.55 -4.23
N ALA A 71 7.18 3.37 -2.96
CA ALA A 71 6.47 4.04 -1.88
C ALA A 71 6.63 5.56 -1.95
N ARG A 72 7.84 6.02 -2.28
CA ARG A 72 8.12 7.45 -2.32
C ARG A 72 7.35 8.15 -3.42
N LEU A 73 7.32 7.56 -4.61
CA LEU A 73 6.57 8.14 -5.73
C LEU A 73 5.09 8.21 -5.42
N LEU A 74 4.54 7.13 -4.87
CA LEU A 74 3.13 7.09 -4.52
C LEU A 74 2.82 8.10 -3.43
N THR A 75 3.63 8.16 -2.38
CA THR A 75 3.42 9.08 -1.27
C THR A 75 3.48 10.53 -1.74
N ASP A 76 4.49 10.87 -2.53
CA ASP A 76 4.65 12.23 -3.02
C ASP A 76 3.46 12.64 -3.89
N PHE A 77 3.01 11.76 -4.77
CA PHE A 77 1.87 12.05 -5.63
C PHE A 77 0.60 12.22 -4.81
N VAL A 78 0.32 11.31 -3.90
CA VAL A 78 -0.90 11.36 -3.07
C VAL A 78 -0.93 12.62 -2.22
N ASN A 79 0.22 13.04 -1.71
CA ASN A 79 0.28 14.25 -0.88
C ASN A 79 0.06 15.53 -1.68
N THR A 80 0.19 15.50 -2.99
CA THR A 80 -0.11 16.65 -3.84
C THR A 80 -1.58 16.73 -4.24
N LEU A 81 -2.34 15.67 -3.99
CA LEU A 81 -3.74 15.61 -4.40
C LEU A 81 -4.65 16.36 -3.42
N PRO A 82 -5.77 16.90 -3.93
CA PRO A 82 -6.77 17.47 -3.04
C PRO A 82 -7.45 16.40 -2.20
N ASP A 83 -8.11 16.84 -1.14
CA ASP A 83 -8.85 15.95 -0.23
C ASP A 83 -10.14 15.49 -0.91
N ASP A 84 -10.03 14.44 -1.70
CA ASP A 84 -11.14 13.89 -2.46
C ASP A 84 -10.91 12.40 -2.70
N ARG A 85 -11.82 11.79 -3.43
CA ARG A 85 -11.71 10.37 -3.74
C ARG A 85 -10.61 10.10 -4.77
N ILE A 86 -9.84 9.06 -4.54
CA ILE A 86 -8.83 8.58 -5.47
C ILE A 86 -9.31 7.26 -6.06
N ASP A 87 -9.31 7.17 -7.38
CA ASP A 87 -9.59 5.92 -8.08
C ASP A 87 -8.26 5.28 -8.48
N ILE A 88 -8.08 4.02 -8.11
CA ILE A 88 -6.84 3.29 -8.37
C ILE A 88 -7.16 2.06 -9.18
N GLU A 89 -6.49 1.91 -10.31
CA GLU A 89 -6.62 0.75 -11.19
C GLU A 89 -5.25 0.19 -11.49
N SER A 90 -5.14 -1.12 -11.51
CA SER A 90 -3.93 -1.77 -11.97
C SER A 90 -4.27 -2.86 -12.98
N SER A 91 -3.37 -3.04 -13.94
CA SER A 91 -3.45 -4.13 -14.90
C SER A 91 -2.40 -5.17 -14.57
N ALA A 92 -2.82 -6.43 -14.43
CA ALA A 92 -1.88 -7.51 -14.16
C ALA A 92 -0.84 -7.68 -15.26
N HIS A 93 -1.19 -7.33 -16.49
CA HIS A 93 -0.29 -7.47 -17.62
C HIS A 93 0.76 -6.37 -17.71
N LEU A 94 0.41 -5.17 -17.27
CA LEU A 94 1.28 -4.01 -17.42
C LEU A 94 2.12 -3.71 -16.19
N MET A 95 1.83 -4.35 -15.07
CA MET A 95 2.51 -4.08 -13.79
C MET A 95 2.58 -2.59 -13.50
N SER A 96 1.48 -1.89 -13.78
CA SER A 96 1.41 -0.46 -13.54
C SER A 96 0.10 -0.10 -12.86
N VAL A 97 0.12 1.03 -12.19
CA VAL A 97 -1.03 1.53 -11.46
C VAL A 97 -1.40 2.89 -12.02
N SER A 98 -2.68 3.08 -12.25
CA SER A 98 -3.23 4.36 -12.65
C SER A 98 -4.00 4.95 -11.46
N LEU A 99 -3.67 6.19 -11.09
CA LEU A 99 -4.34 6.90 -10.01
C LEU A 99 -5.01 8.13 -10.58
N LYS A 100 -6.27 8.33 -10.23
CA LYS A 100 -7.05 9.49 -10.67
C LYS A 100 -7.72 10.15 -9.48
N CYS A 101 -7.59 11.46 -9.39
CA CYS A 101 -8.28 12.26 -8.38
C CYS A 101 -8.64 13.60 -9.02
N LEU A 102 -9.94 13.80 -9.26
CA LEU A 102 -10.43 14.98 -9.98
C LEU A 102 -9.74 15.12 -11.34
N ARG A 103 -8.93 16.18 -11.52
CA ARG A 103 -8.21 16.43 -12.76
C ARG A 103 -6.83 15.80 -12.79
N PHE A 104 -6.38 15.28 -11.66
CA PHE A 104 -5.02 14.74 -11.54
C PHE A 104 -5.02 13.28 -11.91
N GLU A 105 -4.02 12.89 -12.66
CA GLU A 105 -3.87 11.51 -13.08
C GLU A 105 -2.39 11.17 -13.15
N ALA A 106 -2.03 9.98 -12.68
CA ALA A 106 -0.67 9.50 -12.74
C ALA A 106 -0.66 8.01 -13.04
N ASN A 107 0.38 7.58 -13.75
CA ASN A 107 0.65 6.17 -13.96
C ASN A 107 2.00 5.86 -13.35
N ILE A 108 2.03 4.88 -12.45
CA ILE A 108 3.26 4.50 -11.76
C ILE A 108 3.55 3.05 -12.09
N ASN A 109 4.77 2.77 -12.54
CA ASN A 109 5.20 1.41 -12.78
C ASN A 109 5.43 0.70 -11.47
N GLY A 110 4.88 -0.48 -11.34
CA GLY A 110 5.03 -1.31 -10.17
C GLY A 110 5.86 -2.54 -10.46
N ALA A 111 5.81 -3.49 -9.54
CA ALA A 111 6.47 -4.76 -9.66
C ALA A 111 5.51 -5.88 -9.27
N ASP A 112 5.89 -7.11 -9.62
CA ASP A 112 5.11 -8.29 -9.28
C ASP A 112 5.06 -8.42 -7.75
N PRO A 113 3.86 -8.55 -7.16
CA PRO A 113 3.76 -8.73 -5.71
C PRO A 113 4.49 -9.98 -5.21
N ALA A 114 4.70 -10.97 -6.07
CA ALA A 114 5.45 -12.17 -5.70
C ALA A 114 6.92 -11.87 -5.38
N GLU A 115 7.46 -10.76 -5.87
CA GLU A 115 8.83 -10.34 -5.56
C GLU A 115 8.95 -9.66 -4.19
N PHE A 116 7.83 -9.30 -3.60
CA PHE A 116 7.84 -8.66 -2.28
C PHE A 116 8.19 -9.70 -1.22
N PRO A 117 9.07 -9.36 -0.25
CA PRO A 117 9.48 -10.31 0.78
C PRO A 117 8.29 -10.79 1.59
N PRO A 118 8.32 -12.06 2.05
CA PRO A 118 7.26 -12.54 2.94
C PRO A 118 7.24 -11.72 4.22
N ILE A 119 6.03 -11.44 4.70
CA ILE A 119 5.83 -10.66 5.90
C ILE A 119 5.98 -11.58 7.11
N PRO A 120 6.75 -11.18 8.15
CA PRO A 120 6.78 -11.94 9.38
C PRO A 120 5.37 -12.10 9.93
N THR A 121 4.95 -13.34 10.17
CA THR A 121 3.57 -13.66 10.51
C THR A 121 3.11 -13.09 11.84
N ALA A 122 4.03 -12.70 12.68
CA ALA A 122 3.71 -12.24 14.03
C ALA A 122 3.37 -10.76 14.11
N VAL A 123 3.49 -10.02 12.99
CA VAL A 123 3.45 -8.56 13.06
C VAL A 123 2.32 -8.00 12.24
N SER A 124 1.21 -7.68 12.90
CA SER A 124 0.14 -6.89 12.31
C SER A 124 -0.25 -5.82 13.31
N TYR A 125 0.13 -4.60 13.03
CA TYR A 125 -0.10 -3.50 13.96
C TYR A 125 -1.53 -2.99 13.96
N THR A 126 -2.31 -3.38 12.99
CA THR A 126 -3.72 -3.03 12.96
C THR A 126 -4.56 -3.87 13.89
N HIS A 127 -3.98 -4.93 14.45
CA HIS A 127 -4.65 -5.84 15.39
C HIS A 127 -4.06 -5.78 16.78
N LEU A 128 -3.51 -4.70 17.14
CA LEU A 128 -2.95 -4.49 18.48
C LEU A 128 -4.04 -4.35 19.49
N THR A 129 -4.73 -5.35 19.65
CA THR A 129 -5.68 -5.41 20.73
C THR A 129 -5.26 -6.49 21.67
N LEU A 130 -4.73 -6.92 21.49
CA LEU A 130 -4.25 -7.64 21.77
C LEU A 130 -4.02 -8.34 22.12
N PRO A 131 -4.13 -8.74 22.55
CA PRO A 131 -3.77 -9.36 22.76
C PRO A 131 -3.64 -10.10 22.99
N THR A 132 -4.02 -10.34 23.04
CA THR A 132 -3.78 -10.86 23.21
C THR A 132 -3.43 -11.66 23.44
N THR A 133 -3.74 -11.95 23.58
CA THR A 133 -3.28 -12.41 23.65
C THR A 133 -2.73 -13.01 23.80
N PRO A 134 -2.86 -13.37 24.05
CA PRO A 134 -2.22 -13.75 24.02
C PRO A 134 -1.48 -14.05 24.06
N TYR A 135 -1.53 -13.91 24.03
CA TYR A 135 -0.74 -13.73 23.92
C TYR A 135 -0.49 -14.04 24.38
N VAL A 136 -0.96 -14.26 24.46
CA VAL A 136 -0.69 -14.15 24.71
C VAL A 136 -0.52 -14.21 24.92
#